data_4d92d25a11d9053a04e288b31adffe1c
#
_entry.id   4d92d25a11d9053a04e288b31adffe1c
#
_cell.length_a   1.000
_cell.length_b   1.000
_cell.length_c   1.000
_cell.angle_alpha   90.00
_cell.angle_beta   90.00
_cell.angle_gamma   90.00
#
_symmetry.space_group_name_H-M   'P 1'
#
loop_
_entity.id
_entity.type
_entity.pdbx_description
1 polymer ?
#
loop_
_entity_poly.entity_id
_entity_poly.type
_entity_poly.pdbx_seq_one_letter_code
_entity_poly.pdbx_strand_id
1 'polypeptide(L)'
;MPVGTGDEVERLIREARPEADFAVVSNPEFLREGAIADFKRPGRIVIGTQDERAAQVMRELTRPLYLNHSPILQTSRRTAELTKYAANAFLATKITFINEIADLCEQVGADVQQVVRGIGLDNRIGGKFLHAGPGYGGSCIPKNTLALIKTAQDHAAPCASSRRPPRDDQRKRAMARRVIQACGGEIRGKRIAVLGLTFKPNTDDMRDAPSLALIAGLRDFGAKISAYDPEGTRNARNA
;
A
#
# COMPACT_ATOMS: atom_id res chain seq x y z
N MET A 1 -8.56 -0.77 -9.70
CA MET A 1 -9.88 -0.66 -10.36
C MET A 1 -10.94 -1.07 -9.36
N PRO A 2 -12.04 -0.33 -9.16
CA PRO A 2 -13.15 -0.72 -8.27
C PRO A 2 -13.76 -2.08 -8.66
N VAL A 3 -14.37 -2.77 -7.68
CA VAL A 3 -15.10 -4.01 -7.95
C VAL A 3 -16.26 -3.73 -8.90
N GLY A 4 -16.41 -4.54 -9.96
CA GLY A 4 -17.38 -4.33 -11.03
C GLY A 4 -16.84 -3.55 -12.23
N THR A 5 -15.59 -3.08 -12.20
CA THR A 5 -15.00 -2.36 -13.35
C THR A 5 -14.95 -3.25 -14.59
N GLY A 6 -14.65 -4.54 -14.47
CA GLY A 6 -14.63 -5.47 -15.60
C GLY A 6 -16.02 -5.65 -16.23
N ASP A 7 -17.08 -5.63 -15.42
CA ASP A 7 -18.45 -5.73 -15.92
C ASP A 7 -18.84 -4.45 -16.68
N GLU A 8 -18.44 -3.29 -16.16
CA GLU A 8 -18.69 -2.01 -16.83
C GLU A 8 -17.92 -1.88 -18.15
N VAL A 9 -16.67 -2.33 -18.19
CA VAL A 9 -15.88 -2.37 -19.43
C VAL A 9 -16.56 -3.26 -20.47
N GLU A 10 -17.03 -4.45 -20.06
CA GLU A 10 -17.77 -5.34 -20.95
C GLU A 10 -19.04 -4.68 -21.49
N ARG A 11 -19.83 -4.03 -20.63
CA ARG A 11 -21.03 -3.30 -21.03
C ARG A 11 -20.73 -2.23 -22.08
N LEU A 12 -19.72 -1.40 -21.85
CA LEU A 12 -19.31 -0.32 -22.77
C LEU A 12 -18.83 -0.85 -24.13
N ILE A 13 -18.09 -1.96 -24.15
CA ILE A 13 -17.65 -2.58 -25.40
C ILE A 13 -18.86 -3.14 -26.16
N ARG A 14 -19.79 -3.82 -25.47
CA ARG A 14 -21.02 -4.35 -26.09
C ARG A 14 -21.89 -3.26 -26.67
N GLU A 15 -22.03 -2.12 -25.99
CA GLU A 15 -22.78 -0.98 -26.52
C GLU A 15 -22.12 -0.35 -27.74
N ALA A 16 -20.79 -0.21 -27.72
CA ALA A 16 -20.04 0.38 -28.84
C ALA A 16 -19.91 -0.56 -30.04
N ARG A 17 -19.83 -1.88 -29.78
CA ARG A 17 -19.65 -2.91 -30.80
C ARG A 17 -20.40 -4.19 -30.42
N PRO A 18 -21.71 -4.27 -30.67
CA PRO A 18 -22.55 -5.43 -30.29
C PRO A 18 -22.07 -6.77 -30.87
N GLU A 19 -21.54 -6.74 -32.11
CA GLU A 19 -21.09 -7.95 -32.85
C GLU A 19 -19.62 -8.35 -32.55
N ALA A 20 -18.93 -7.64 -31.67
CA ALA A 20 -17.54 -7.97 -31.37
C ALA A 20 -17.44 -9.30 -30.59
N ASP A 21 -16.54 -10.17 -31.05
CA ASP A 21 -16.11 -11.36 -30.29
C ASP A 21 -14.97 -10.98 -29.36
N PHE A 22 -15.27 -10.85 -28.06
CA PHE A 22 -14.29 -10.50 -27.03
C PHE A 22 -14.67 -11.08 -25.68
N ALA A 23 -13.69 -11.18 -24.81
CA ALA A 23 -13.87 -11.48 -23.40
C ALA A 23 -13.10 -10.48 -22.52
N VAL A 24 -13.68 -10.07 -21.40
CA VAL A 24 -13.01 -9.21 -20.42
C VAL A 24 -12.49 -10.04 -19.26
N VAL A 25 -11.21 -9.90 -18.96
CA VAL A 25 -10.52 -10.61 -17.88
C VAL A 25 -9.96 -9.61 -16.87
N SER A 26 -10.27 -9.78 -15.60
CA SER A 26 -9.60 -9.06 -14.51
C SER A 26 -8.35 -9.82 -14.08
N ASN A 27 -7.17 -9.26 -14.38
CA ASN A 27 -5.89 -9.84 -14.00
C ASN A 27 -5.11 -8.85 -13.12
N PRO A 28 -5.38 -8.82 -11.80
CA PRO A 28 -4.72 -7.88 -10.90
C PRO A 28 -3.23 -8.19 -10.74
N GLU A 29 -2.39 -7.17 -10.78
CA GLU A 29 -0.98 -7.28 -10.47
C GLU A 29 -0.70 -7.21 -8.96
N PHE A 30 0.34 -7.90 -8.50
CA PHE A 30 0.80 -7.92 -7.11
C PHE A 30 2.28 -7.55 -7.00
N LEU A 31 2.75 -6.73 -7.93
CA LEU A 31 4.14 -6.28 -8.00
C LEU A 31 4.44 -5.31 -6.85
N ARG A 32 5.69 -5.32 -6.41
CA ARG A 32 6.22 -4.33 -5.47
C ARG A 32 7.08 -3.35 -6.25
N GLU A 33 6.78 -2.08 -6.12
CA GLU A 33 7.60 -1.02 -6.70
C GLU A 33 9.05 -1.14 -6.21
N GLY A 34 10.02 -0.96 -7.11
CA GLY A 34 11.43 -1.16 -6.81
C GLY A 34 11.88 -2.64 -6.75
N ALA A 35 10.98 -3.62 -7.02
CA ALA A 35 11.31 -5.04 -7.00
C ALA A 35 11.06 -5.71 -8.37
N ILE A 36 11.93 -5.43 -9.34
CA ILE A 36 11.80 -5.95 -10.73
C ILE A 36 11.76 -7.49 -10.79
N ALA A 37 12.36 -8.16 -9.80
CA ALA A 37 12.32 -9.62 -9.72
C ALA A 37 10.90 -10.18 -9.55
N ASP A 38 9.98 -9.40 -8.95
CA ASP A 38 8.59 -9.80 -8.76
C ASP A 38 7.84 -9.95 -10.09
N PHE A 39 8.27 -9.21 -11.14
CA PHE A 39 7.70 -9.34 -12.47
C PHE A 39 8.02 -10.70 -13.10
N LYS A 40 9.24 -11.18 -12.90
CA LYS A 40 9.70 -12.48 -13.44
C LYS A 40 9.21 -13.67 -12.61
N ARG A 41 8.96 -13.46 -11.32
CA ARG A 41 8.54 -14.51 -10.37
C ARG A 41 7.44 -13.97 -9.46
N PRO A 42 6.23 -13.76 -10.01
CA PRO A 42 5.12 -13.26 -9.20
C PRO A 42 4.75 -14.28 -8.13
N GLY A 43 4.44 -13.81 -6.93
CA GLY A 43 4.03 -14.69 -5.83
C GLY A 43 2.71 -15.43 -6.09
N ARG A 44 1.92 -14.94 -7.04
CA ARG A 44 0.68 -15.56 -7.53
C ARG A 44 0.19 -14.87 -8.79
N ILE A 45 -0.60 -15.59 -9.58
CA ILE A 45 -1.32 -15.11 -10.77
C ILE A 45 -2.82 -15.29 -10.49
N VAL A 46 -3.60 -14.22 -10.64
CA VAL A 46 -5.07 -14.28 -10.47
C VAL A 46 -5.74 -13.97 -11.81
N ILE A 47 -6.56 -14.89 -12.29
CA ILE A 47 -7.30 -14.78 -13.55
C ILE A 47 -8.79 -14.71 -13.23
N GLY A 48 -9.37 -13.53 -13.37
CA GLY A 48 -10.79 -13.26 -13.10
C GLY A 48 -11.62 -13.31 -14.37
N THR A 49 -12.19 -14.45 -14.69
CA THR A 49 -13.11 -14.64 -15.81
C THR A 49 -13.98 -15.87 -15.62
N GLN A 50 -15.15 -15.86 -16.22
CA GLN A 50 -16.06 -17.02 -16.34
C GLN A 50 -16.03 -17.62 -17.77
N ASP A 51 -15.35 -16.96 -18.70
CA ASP A 51 -15.15 -17.45 -20.05
C ASP A 51 -13.92 -18.40 -20.08
N GLU A 52 -14.16 -19.68 -20.36
CA GLU A 52 -13.10 -20.71 -20.33
C GLU A 52 -12.08 -20.51 -21.46
N ARG A 53 -12.49 -20.00 -22.63
CA ARG A 53 -11.59 -19.66 -23.73
C ARG A 53 -10.62 -18.55 -23.30
N ALA A 54 -11.14 -17.51 -22.66
CA ALA A 54 -10.32 -16.44 -22.12
C ALA A 54 -9.40 -16.91 -21.01
N ALA A 55 -9.87 -17.80 -20.13
CA ALA A 55 -9.05 -18.41 -19.08
C ALA A 55 -7.88 -19.21 -19.68
N GLN A 56 -8.13 -19.98 -20.72
CA GLN A 56 -7.10 -20.75 -21.42
C GLN A 56 -6.04 -19.84 -22.05
N VAL A 57 -6.47 -18.79 -22.76
CA VAL A 57 -5.55 -17.80 -23.34
C VAL A 57 -4.68 -17.15 -22.25
N MET A 58 -5.27 -16.78 -21.13
CA MET A 58 -4.52 -16.19 -20.01
C MET A 58 -3.53 -17.16 -19.37
N ARG A 59 -3.87 -18.45 -19.27
CA ARG A 59 -2.95 -19.48 -18.79
C ARG A 59 -1.76 -19.64 -19.74
N GLU A 60 -2.00 -19.64 -21.04
CA GLU A 60 -0.93 -19.72 -22.05
C GLU A 60 -0.03 -18.48 -22.03
N LEU A 61 -0.61 -17.29 -21.96
CA LEU A 61 0.11 -16.02 -21.86
C LEU A 61 1.00 -15.99 -20.60
N THR A 62 0.50 -16.47 -19.46
CA THR A 62 1.23 -16.46 -18.19
C THR A 62 2.10 -17.69 -17.98
N ARG A 63 2.11 -18.65 -18.93
CA ARG A 63 2.87 -19.91 -18.86
C ARG A 63 4.33 -19.74 -18.43
N PRO A 64 5.11 -18.77 -18.97
CA PRO A 64 6.50 -18.59 -18.56
C PRO A 64 6.66 -18.24 -17.08
N LEU A 65 5.64 -17.64 -16.47
CA LEU A 65 5.64 -17.21 -15.05
C LEU A 65 5.30 -18.35 -14.11
N TYR A 66 4.28 -19.18 -14.41
CA TYR A 66 3.90 -20.27 -13.51
C TYR A 66 4.81 -21.49 -13.61
N LEU A 67 5.52 -21.70 -14.72
CA LEU A 67 6.57 -22.71 -14.81
C LEU A 67 7.67 -22.51 -13.74
N ASN A 68 7.78 -21.29 -13.20
CA ASN A 68 8.62 -20.97 -12.06
C ASN A 68 7.91 -21.12 -10.70
N HIS A 69 6.89 -22.00 -10.62
CA HIS A 69 6.10 -22.29 -9.42
C HIS A 69 5.17 -21.19 -8.91
N SER A 70 4.84 -20.20 -9.71
CA SER A 70 3.82 -19.20 -9.32
C SER A 70 2.42 -19.84 -9.38
N PRO A 71 1.67 -19.92 -8.28
CA PRO A 71 0.33 -20.52 -8.30
C PRO A 71 -0.64 -19.64 -9.10
N ILE A 72 -1.51 -20.30 -9.89
CA ILE A 72 -2.60 -19.66 -10.63
C ILE A 72 -3.91 -19.89 -9.88
N LEU A 73 -4.63 -18.80 -9.61
CA LEU A 73 -6.00 -18.81 -9.11
C LEU A 73 -6.93 -18.31 -10.20
N GLN A 74 -7.80 -19.19 -10.72
CA GLN A 74 -8.91 -18.80 -11.58
C GLN A 74 -10.15 -18.54 -10.72
N THR A 75 -10.85 -17.42 -11.00
CA THR A 75 -12.03 -17.01 -10.23
C THR A 75 -12.91 -16.06 -11.05
N SER A 76 -14.00 -15.53 -10.48
CA SER A 76 -14.81 -14.50 -11.14
C SER A 76 -14.06 -13.16 -11.21
N ARG A 77 -14.44 -12.29 -12.16
CA ARG A 77 -13.88 -10.93 -12.30
C ARG A 77 -13.97 -10.14 -10.99
N ARG A 78 -15.15 -10.09 -10.38
CA ARG A 78 -15.37 -9.34 -9.12
C ARG A 78 -14.50 -9.89 -7.98
N THR A 79 -14.35 -11.19 -7.88
CA THR A 79 -13.47 -11.81 -6.87
C THR A 79 -12.01 -11.45 -7.12
N ALA A 80 -11.54 -11.49 -8.36
CA ALA A 80 -10.17 -11.10 -8.72
C ALA A 80 -9.91 -9.62 -8.36
N GLU A 81 -10.84 -8.73 -8.70
CA GLU A 81 -10.77 -7.31 -8.36
C GLU A 81 -10.71 -7.08 -6.85
N LEU A 82 -11.63 -7.72 -6.09
CA LEU A 82 -11.67 -7.59 -4.64
C LEU A 82 -10.41 -8.15 -3.97
N THR A 83 -9.84 -9.24 -4.49
CA THR A 83 -8.62 -9.87 -3.95
C THR A 83 -7.46 -8.88 -3.88
N LYS A 84 -7.30 -8.02 -4.88
CA LYS A 84 -6.25 -6.99 -4.88
C LYS A 84 -6.42 -5.99 -3.74
N TYR A 85 -7.63 -5.50 -3.53
CA TYR A 85 -7.93 -4.54 -2.46
C TYR A 85 -7.81 -5.16 -1.08
N ALA A 86 -8.36 -6.35 -0.90
CA ALA A 86 -8.29 -7.07 0.36
C ALA A 86 -6.83 -7.32 0.77
N ALA A 87 -5.97 -7.74 -0.18
CA ALA A 87 -4.55 -7.94 0.08
C ALA A 87 -3.88 -6.64 0.55
N ASN A 88 -4.06 -5.52 -0.18
CA ASN A 88 -3.43 -4.25 0.18
C ASN A 88 -3.99 -3.66 1.49
N ALA A 89 -5.28 -3.79 1.74
CA ALA A 89 -5.89 -3.36 3.00
C ALA A 89 -5.39 -4.19 4.19
N PHE A 90 -5.15 -5.48 4.01
CA PHE A 90 -4.56 -6.33 5.04
C PHE A 90 -3.12 -5.92 5.35
N LEU A 91 -2.30 -5.61 4.33
CA LEU A 91 -0.95 -5.10 4.53
C LEU A 91 -0.95 -3.75 5.26
N ALA A 92 -1.83 -2.83 4.88
CA ALA A 92 -2.03 -1.57 5.60
C ALA A 92 -2.42 -1.80 7.06
N THR A 93 -3.28 -2.80 7.32
CA THR A 93 -3.68 -3.21 8.66
C THR A 93 -2.49 -3.66 9.51
N LYS A 94 -1.59 -4.47 8.95
CA LYS A 94 -0.37 -4.92 9.66
C LYS A 94 0.53 -3.74 10.04
N ILE A 95 0.73 -2.78 9.13
CA ILE A 95 1.55 -1.59 9.40
C ILE A 95 0.89 -0.72 10.48
N THR A 96 -0.41 -0.46 10.39
CA THR A 96 -1.12 0.33 11.39
C THR A 96 -1.09 -0.35 12.75
N PHE A 97 -1.32 -1.66 12.81
CA PHE A 97 -1.26 -2.44 14.04
C PHE A 97 0.11 -2.35 14.72
N ILE A 98 1.20 -2.58 13.98
CA ILE A 98 2.52 -2.53 14.61
C ILE A 98 2.92 -1.12 15.02
N ASN A 99 2.40 -0.10 14.34
CA ASN A 99 2.57 1.30 14.75
C ASN A 99 1.86 1.60 16.07
N GLU A 100 0.64 1.09 16.26
CA GLU A 100 -0.10 1.19 17.52
C GLU A 100 0.64 0.47 18.66
N ILE A 101 1.21 -0.71 18.37
CA ILE A 101 2.03 -1.46 19.33
C ILE A 101 3.32 -0.71 19.66
N ALA A 102 3.95 -0.04 18.69
CA ALA A 102 5.15 0.78 18.95
C ALA A 102 4.85 1.92 19.92
N ASP A 103 3.72 2.60 19.75
CA ASP A 103 3.31 3.66 20.66
C ASP A 103 3.05 3.12 22.09
N LEU A 104 2.46 1.92 22.19
CA LEU A 104 2.28 1.26 23.49
C LEU A 104 3.61 0.85 24.11
N CYS A 105 4.54 0.29 23.33
CA CYS A 105 5.86 -0.10 23.80
C CYS A 105 6.61 1.08 24.45
N GLU A 106 6.52 2.27 23.86
CA GLU A 106 7.11 3.48 24.44
C GLU A 106 6.54 3.82 25.83
N GLN A 107 5.25 3.59 26.05
CA GLN A 107 4.60 3.88 27.34
C GLN A 107 4.95 2.85 28.43
N VAL A 108 5.14 1.59 28.04
CA VAL A 108 5.37 0.49 29.00
C VAL A 108 6.85 0.09 29.11
N GLY A 109 7.73 0.76 28.38
CA GLY A 109 9.18 0.45 28.38
C GLY A 109 9.55 -0.84 27.66
N ALA A 110 8.75 -1.28 26.68
CA ALA A 110 9.01 -2.46 25.87
C ALA A 110 9.73 -2.09 24.56
N ASP A 111 10.43 -3.05 23.97
CA ASP A 111 11.10 -2.91 22.66
C ASP A 111 10.21 -3.48 21.55
N VAL A 112 9.70 -2.60 20.69
CA VAL A 112 8.85 -3.00 19.56
C VAL A 112 9.55 -3.96 18.60
N GLN A 113 10.87 -3.89 18.42
CA GLN A 113 11.60 -4.80 17.54
C GLN A 113 11.60 -6.23 18.10
N GLN A 114 11.67 -6.37 19.43
CA GLN A 114 11.56 -7.67 20.10
C GLN A 114 10.13 -8.22 20.01
N VAL A 115 9.12 -7.36 20.18
CA VAL A 115 7.72 -7.73 19.99
C VAL A 115 7.49 -8.22 18.56
N VAL A 116 7.96 -7.47 17.55
CA VAL A 116 7.88 -7.87 16.12
C VAL A 116 8.53 -9.22 15.87
N ARG A 117 9.73 -9.44 16.43
CA ARG A 117 10.40 -10.75 16.34
C ARG A 117 9.55 -11.86 16.95
N GLY A 118 9.05 -11.63 18.17
CA GLY A 118 8.24 -12.63 18.89
C GLY A 118 7.00 -13.05 18.13
N ILE A 119 6.17 -12.09 17.72
CA ILE A 119 4.93 -12.39 16.98
C ILE A 119 5.20 -12.89 15.56
N GLY A 120 6.30 -12.44 14.93
CA GLY A 120 6.68 -12.82 13.56
C GLY A 120 7.16 -14.26 13.43
N LEU A 121 7.55 -14.93 14.53
CA LEU A 121 7.88 -16.36 14.57
C LEU A 121 6.63 -17.25 14.36
N ASP A 122 5.44 -16.74 14.67
CA ASP A 122 4.21 -17.45 14.36
C ASP A 122 3.93 -17.39 12.85
N ASN A 123 3.96 -18.55 12.18
CA ASN A 123 3.74 -18.66 10.74
C ASN A 123 2.37 -18.15 10.28
N ARG A 124 1.38 -18.09 11.16
CA ARG A 124 0.05 -17.53 10.88
C ARG A 124 0.11 -16.00 10.73
N ILE A 125 1.08 -15.35 11.37
CA ILE A 125 1.31 -13.91 11.34
C ILE A 125 2.39 -13.55 10.34
N GLY A 126 3.56 -14.16 10.45
CA GLY A 126 4.76 -13.92 9.64
C GLY A 126 5.36 -12.53 9.88
N GLY A 127 6.68 -12.40 9.75
CA GLY A 127 7.41 -11.17 10.07
C GLY A 127 7.30 -10.03 9.06
N LYS A 128 6.71 -10.26 7.87
CA LYS A 128 6.62 -9.22 6.83
C LYS A 128 5.53 -8.19 7.14
N PHE A 129 5.79 -6.91 6.82
CA PHE A 129 4.90 -5.77 7.06
C PHE A 129 4.63 -5.47 8.54
N LEU A 130 5.56 -5.82 9.42
CA LEU A 130 5.55 -5.50 10.84
C LEU A 130 6.66 -4.48 11.20
N HIS A 131 7.03 -3.58 10.30
CA HIS A 131 8.00 -2.53 10.58
C HIS A 131 7.29 -1.29 11.07
N ALA A 132 7.54 -0.94 12.35
CA ALA A 132 7.03 0.31 12.90
C ALA A 132 7.74 1.52 12.26
N GLY A 133 6.98 2.58 11.99
CA GLY A 133 7.48 3.77 11.34
C GLY A 133 6.48 4.93 11.39
N PRO A 134 6.74 6.01 10.65
CA PRO A 134 5.89 7.19 10.66
C PRO A 134 4.55 7.03 9.94
N GLY A 135 4.33 5.90 9.27
CA GLY A 135 3.15 5.61 8.47
C GLY A 135 3.51 4.92 7.16
N TYR A 136 2.52 4.64 6.33
CA TYR A 136 2.73 4.10 4.98
C TYR A 136 2.45 5.16 3.91
N GLY A 137 3.01 4.96 2.72
CA GLY A 137 2.85 5.85 1.56
C GLY A 137 2.80 5.06 0.26
N GLY A 138 3.18 5.72 -0.83
CA GLY A 138 3.10 5.20 -2.17
C GLY A 138 1.69 5.29 -2.76
N SER A 139 1.53 4.92 -4.02
CA SER A 139 0.25 5.06 -4.72
C SER A 139 -0.70 3.90 -4.48
N CYS A 140 -0.19 2.68 -4.23
CA CYS A 140 -1.00 1.46 -4.25
C CYS A 140 -1.78 1.23 -2.97
N ILE A 141 -1.13 1.29 -1.80
CA ILE A 141 -1.79 0.99 -0.52
C ILE A 141 -2.85 2.04 -0.18
N PRO A 142 -2.56 3.36 -0.17
CA PRO A 142 -3.56 4.37 0.14
C PRO A 142 -4.75 4.32 -0.82
N LYS A 143 -4.51 4.31 -2.12
CA LYS A 143 -5.54 4.26 -3.16
C LYS A 143 -6.46 3.05 -3.04
N ASN A 144 -5.88 1.86 -2.84
CA ASN A 144 -6.67 0.63 -2.76
C ASN A 144 -7.45 0.53 -1.44
N THR A 145 -6.91 1.04 -0.35
CA THR A 145 -7.62 1.11 0.94
C THR A 145 -8.82 2.05 0.84
N LEU A 146 -8.66 3.22 0.23
CA LEU A 146 -9.76 4.16 -0.02
C LEU A 146 -10.83 3.56 -0.94
N ALA A 147 -10.43 2.85 -2.01
CA ALA A 147 -11.36 2.18 -2.90
C ALA A 147 -12.15 1.07 -2.20
N LEU A 148 -11.51 0.30 -1.29
CA LEU A 148 -12.20 -0.69 -0.48
C LEU A 148 -13.24 -0.05 0.45
N ILE A 149 -12.88 1.07 1.09
CA ILE A 149 -13.79 1.84 1.94
C ILE A 149 -15.01 2.29 1.15
N LYS A 150 -14.79 2.88 -0.02
CA LYS A 150 -15.86 3.33 -0.90
C LYS A 150 -16.77 2.18 -1.31
N THR A 151 -16.20 1.06 -1.75
CA THR A 151 -16.97 -0.15 -2.09
C THR A 151 -17.80 -0.64 -0.91
N ALA A 152 -17.21 -0.67 0.30
CA ALA A 152 -17.93 -1.09 1.50
C ALA A 152 -19.08 -0.16 1.86
N GLN A 153 -18.90 1.15 1.69
CA GLN A 153 -19.97 2.15 1.90
C GLN A 153 -21.10 2.01 0.89
N ASP A 154 -20.78 1.85 -0.41
CA ASP A 154 -21.75 1.72 -1.49
C ASP A 154 -22.63 0.47 -1.34
N HIS A 155 -22.12 -0.55 -0.62
CA HIS A 155 -22.84 -1.80 -0.37
C HIS A 155 -23.35 -1.93 1.07
N ALA A 156 -23.33 -0.86 1.87
CA ALA A 156 -23.75 -0.86 3.27
C ALA A 156 -23.08 -1.98 4.11
N ALA A 157 -21.83 -2.34 3.75
CA ALA A 157 -21.03 -3.41 4.37
C ALA A 157 -19.77 -2.84 5.05
N PRO A 158 -19.91 -2.11 6.17
CA PRO A 158 -18.74 -1.50 6.81
C PRO A 158 -17.75 -2.55 7.29
N CYS A 159 -16.48 -2.36 6.99
CA CYS A 159 -15.41 -3.24 7.44
C CYS A 159 -14.46 -2.52 8.39
N ALA A 160 -13.79 -3.27 9.28
CA ALA A 160 -12.84 -2.70 10.25
C ALA A 160 -11.68 -1.93 9.57
N SER A 161 -11.29 -2.36 8.38
CA SER A 161 -10.26 -1.69 7.56
C SER A 161 -10.67 -0.27 7.15
N SER A 162 -11.97 0.06 7.13
CA SER A 162 -12.47 1.40 6.79
C SER A 162 -12.11 2.48 7.82
N ARG A 163 -11.71 2.10 9.02
CA ARG A 163 -11.34 3.01 10.10
C ARG A 163 -9.84 3.34 10.17
N ARG A 164 -9.00 2.71 9.34
CA ARG A 164 -7.55 2.74 9.48
C ARG A 164 -6.81 3.84 8.72
N PRO A 165 -7.21 4.27 7.50
CA PRO A 165 -6.55 5.38 6.83
C PRO A 165 -6.48 6.68 7.64
N PRO A 166 -7.55 7.09 8.35
CA PRO A 166 -7.48 8.27 9.21
C PRO A 166 -6.42 8.17 10.31
N ARG A 167 -6.14 6.96 10.84
CA ARG A 167 -5.12 6.74 11.87
C ARG A 167 -3.70 6.86 11.33
N ASP A 168 -3.45 6.38 10.09
CA ASP A 168 -2.14 6.52 9.45
C ASP A 168 -1.83 8.00 9.19
N ASP A 169 -2.77 8.76 8.67
CA ASP A 169 -2.62 10.21 8.48
C ASP A 169 -2.42 10.97 9.79
N GLN A 170 -3.14 10.59 10.84
CA GLN A 170 -2.94 11.16 12.18
C GLN A 170 -1.53 10.87 12.70
N ARG A 171 -1.00 9.65 12.47
CA ARG A 171 0.35 9.28 12.86
C ARG A 171 1.40 10.09 12.10
N LYS A 172 1.28 10.22 10.77
CA LYS A 172 2.20 11.04 9.96
C LYS A 172 2.31 12.46 10.52
N ARG A 173 1.17 13.09 10.83
CA ARG A 173 1.11 14.43 11.41
C ARG A 173 1.65 14.47 12.85
N ALA A 174 1.44 13.42 13.64
CA ALA A 174 1.94 13.35 15.02
C ALA A 174 3.47 13.26 15.09
N MET A 175 4.15 12.79 14.03
CA MET A 175 5.62 12.72 14.02
C MET A 175 6.27 14.08 14.20
N ALA A 176 5.73 15.16 13.63
CA ALA A 176 6.24 16.50 13.85
C ALA A 176 6.23 16.90 15.33
N ARG A 177 5.15 16.56 16.06
CA ARG A 177 5.04 16.84 17.51
C ARG A 177 6.07 16.06 18.32
N ARG A 178 6.37 14.80 17.92
CA ARG A 178 7.40 13.98 18.58
C ARG A 178 8.79 14.62 18.41
N VAL A 179 9.10 15.11 17.21
CA VAL A 179 10.35 15.84 16.95
C VAL A 179 10.42 17.11 17.80
N ILE A 180 9.33 17.87 17.89
CA ILE A 180 9.25 19.10 18.70
C ILE A 180 9.53 18.77 20.18
N GLN A 181 8.89 17.72 20.71
CA GLN A 181 9.12 17.27 22.09
C GLN A 181 10.56 16.84 22.32
N ALA A 182 11.15 16.07 21.40
CA ALA A 182 12.55 15.64 21.48
C ALA A 182 13.54 16.83 21.43
N CYS A 183 13.15 17.93 20.79
CA CYS A 183 13.92 19.17 20.73
C CYS A 183 13.69 20.12 21.92
N GLY A 184 12.94 19.69 22.95
CA GLY A 184 12.65 20.51 24.14
C GLY A 184 11.45 21.45 24.01
N GLY A 185 10.53 21.17 23.08
CA GLY A 185 9.25 21.88 22.92
C GLY A 185 9.27 23.08 21.96
N GLU A 186 10.44 23.62 21.62
CA GLU A 186 10.57 24.78 20.71
C GLU A 186 11.55 24.48 19.57
N ILE A 187 11.10 24.68 18.33
CA ILE A 187 11.91 24.41 17.13
C ILE A 187 12.01 25.60 16.17
N ARG A 188 11.38 26.73 16.49
CA ARG A 188 11.43 27.95 15.67
C ARG A 188 12.87 28.37 15.41
N GLY A 189 13.23 28.48 14.12
CA GLY A 189 14.57 28.85 13.67
C GLY A 189 15.62 27.74 13.78
N LYS A 190 15.35 26.63 14.48
CA LYS A 190 16.25 25.47 14.53
C LYS A 190 16.36 24.81 13.16
N ARG A 191 17.55 24.31 12.82
CA ARG A 191 17.77 23.53 11.60
C ARG A 191 17.57 22.04 11.91
N ILE A 192 16.65 21.40 11.18
CA ILE A 192 16.35 19.98 11.30
C ILE A 192 16.70 19.29 9.99
N ALA A 193 17.54 18.23 10.07
CA ALA A 193 17.89 17.39 8.96
C ALA A 193 16.88 16.23 8.86
N VAL A 194 16.29 16.03 7.67
CA VAL A 194 15.41 14.91 7.36
C VAL A 194 16.14 14.00 6.38
N LEU A 195 16.42 12.77 6.81
CA LEU A 195 17.09 11.74 6.01
C LEU A 195 16.05 10.70 5.57
N GLY A 196 15.89 10.56 4.23
CA GLY A 196 14.86 9.75 3.62
C GLY A 196 13.59 10.56 3.34
N LEU A 197 13.21 10.64 2.07
CA LEU A 197 12.06 11.45 1.60
C LEU A 197 11.02 10.58 0.91
N THR A 198 11.43 9.50 0.26
CA THR A 198 10.56 8.57 -0.45
C THR A 198 9.75 7.73 0.53
N PHE A 199 8.64 7.15 0.04
CA PHE A 199 7.75 6.39 0.92
C PHE A 199 8.33 5.05 1.41
N LYS A 200 9.39 4.54 0.72
CA LYS A 200 10.13 3.33 1.09
C LYS A 200 11.50 3.29 0.40
N PRO A 201 12.41 2.39 0.81
CA PRO A 201 13.70 2.19 0.13
C PRO A 201 13.57 1.74 -1.34
N ASN A 202 14.60 2.02 -2.14
CA ASN A 202 14.77 1.59 -3.53
C ASN A 202 13.69 2.11 -4.49
N THR A 203 13.22 3.32 -4.29
CA THR A 203 12.31 4.03 -5.21
C THR A 203 12.50 5.53 -5.07
N ASP A 204 12.17 6.29 -6.10
CA ASP A 204 12.09 7.75 -6.10
C ASP A 204 10.67 8.27 -5.85
N ASP A 205 9.71 7.38 -5.58
CA ASP A 205 8.30 7.72 -5.38
C ASP A 205 8.07 8.39 -4.03
N MET A 206 7.52 9.61 -4.09
CA MET A 206 7.18 10.42 -2.93
C MET A 206 5.67 10.53 -2.68
N ARG A 207 4.84 9.86 -3.49
CA ARG A 207 3.37 9.95 -3.32
C ARG A 207 2.94 9.45 -1.95
N ASP A 208 2.19 10.28 -1.23
CA ASP A 208 1.76 10.00 0.14
C ASP A 208 2.90 9.63 1.12
N ALA A 209 4.15 10.01 0.81
CA ALA A 209 5.28 9.74 1.68
C ALA A 209 5.09 10.39 3.05
N PRO A 210 5.36 9.70 4.16
CA PRO A 210 5.26 10.27 5.51
C PRO A 210 6.14 11.51 5.71
N SER A 211 7.24 11.63 4.99
CA SER A 211 8.14 12.77 5.00
C SER A 211 7.44 14.09 4.63
N LEU A 212 6.48 14.05 3.69
CA LEU A 212 5.73 15.24 3.26
C LEU A 212 4.93 15.84 4.43
N ALA A 213 4.19 15.02 5.14
CA ALA A 213 3.41 15.46 6.30
C ALA A 213 4.32 15.91 7.47
N LEU A 214 5.42 15.21 7.68
CA LEU A 214 6.42 15.56 8.69
C LEU A 214 7.06 16.92 8.41
N ILE A 215 7.57 17.13 7.18
CA ILE A 215 8.22 18.38 6.77
C ILE A 215 7.25 19.55 6.84
N ALA A 216 6.03 19.39 6.34
CA ALA A 216 5.00 20.40 6.44
C ALA A 216 4.75 20.80 7.89
N GLY A 217 4.52 19.80 8.78
CA GLY A 217 4.32 20.07 10.20
C GLY A 217 5.51 20.78 10.89
N LEU A 218 6.73 20.37 10.60
CA LEU A 218 7.93 21.04 11.17
C LEU A 218 8.09 22.48 10.67
N ARG A 219 7.78 22.76 9.40
CA ARG A 219 7.81 24.12 8.82
C ARG A 219 6.74 25.01 9.45
N ASP A 220 5.55 24.50 9.71
CA ASP A 220 4.47 25.23 10.38
C ASP A 220 4.90 25.72 11.77
N PHE A 221 5.74 24.96 12.47
CA PHE A 221 6.35 25.36 13.75
C PHE A 221 7.63 26.19 13.60
N GLY A 222 7.97 26.61 12.39
CA GLY A 222 9.06 27.56 12.10
C GLY A 222 10.45 26.95 12.04
N ALA A 223 10.58 25.63 11.89
CA ALA A 223 11.86 24.98 11.67
C ALA A 223 12.44 25.27 10.27
N LYS A 224 13.77 25.29 10.18
CA LYS A 224 14.50 25.31 8.90
C LYS A 224 14.86 23.88 8.51
N ILE A 225 14.31 23.40 7.40
CA ILE A 225 14.49 22.00 6.99
C ILE A 225 15.66 21.89 6.01
N SER A 226 16.53 20.91 6.26
CA SER A 226 17.51 20.38 5.30
C SER A 226 17.15 18.93 5.06
N ALA A 227 16.93 18.51 3.82
CA ALA A 227 16.48 17.18 3.49
C ALA A 227 17.40 16.50 2.50
N TYR A 228 17.58 15.19 2.63
CA TYR A 228 18.36 14.36 1.73
C TYR A 228 17.72 12.99 1.54
N ASP A 229 17.73 12.53 0.30
CA ASP A 229 17.35 11.17 -0.10
C ASP A 229 18.21 10.76 -1.30
N PRO A 230 18.86 9.61 -1.32
CA PRO A 230 19.72 9.19 -2.43
C PRO A 230 18.97 9.07 -3.75
N GLU A 231 17.71 8.62 -3.74
CA GLU A 231 16.89 8.41 -4.94
C GLU A 231 15.88 9.56 -5.15
N GLY A 232 15.24 10.01 -4.09
CA GLY A 232 14.12 10.95 -4.15
C GLY A 232 14.47 12.42 -4.17
N THR A 233 15.73 12.84 -3.97
CA THR A 233 16.12 14.25 -3.85
C THR A 233 15.69 15.09 -5.07
N ARG A 234 15.74 14.52 -6.26
CA ARG A 234 15.32 15.21 -7.50
C ARG A 234 13.82 15.51 -7.51
N ASN A 235 13.02 14.52 -7.14
CA ASN A 235 11.55 14.63 -7.11
C ASN A 235 11.09 15.51 -5.96
N ALA A 236 11.80 15.50 -4.83
CA ALA A 236 11.51 16.35 -3.67
C ALA A 236 11.63 17.86 -3.93
N ARG A 237 12.40 18.27 -4.93
CA ARG A 237 12.51 19.70 -5.30
C ARG A 237 11.26 20.25 -5.99
N ASN A 238 10.41 19.34 -6.50
CA ASN A 238 9.20 19.67 -7.25
C ASN A 238 7.91 19.37 -6.45
N ALA A 239 8.04 18.84 -5.23
CA ALA A 239 6.97 18.52 -4.31
C ALA A 239 6.86 19.56 -3.17
#